data_139ce06b0d45dd5c7d8e44b01cb99464
#
_entry.id   139ce06b0d45dd5c7d8e44b01cb99464
#
_cell.length_a   1.000
_cell.length_b   1.000
_cell.length_c   1.000
_cell.angle_alpha   90.00
_cell.angle_beta   90.00
_cell.angle_gamma   90.00
#
_symmetry.space_group_name_H-M   'P 1'
#
loop_
_entity.id
_entity.type
_entity.pdbx_description
1 polymer ?
#
loop_
_entity_poly.entity_id
_entity_poly.type
_entity_poly.pdbx_seq_one_letter_code
_entity_poly.pdbx_strand_id
1 'polypeptide(L)'
;MLAFETFSAVAARGSLVPVTDTLLADFETPVSVLSRVKDDENVFLLESVEAGERYGRFSFIGLNARRVFRVINGRAFLDESSRRRELAVPAGEPPLFALRALMR
;
A
#
# COMPACT_ATOMS: atom_id res chain seq x y z
N MET A 1 9.54 -3.95 18.14
CA MET A 1 9.85 -2.69 17.44
C MET A 1 11.33 -2.63 17.09
N LEU A 2 11.67 -2.12 15.94
CA LEU A 2 13.05 -2.00 15.49
C LEU A 2 13.79 -0.91 16.28
N ALA A 3 14.95 -1.22 16.85
CA ALA A 3 15.78 -0.23 17.54
C ALA A 3 16.31 0.82 16.55
N PHE A 4 16.48 2.06 17.02
CA PHE A 4 16.90 3.17 16.15
C PHE A 4 18.26 2.91 15.46
N GLU A 5 19.20 2.33 16.16
CA GLU A 5 20.53 2.00 15.63
C GLU A 5 20.42 0.99 14.47
N THR A 6 19.56 -0.03 14.64
CA THR A 6 19.29 -1.03 13.58
C THR A 6 18.60 -0.37 12.39
N PHE A 7 17.61 0.50 12.65
CA PHE A 7 16.95 1.27 11.60
C PHE A 7 17.96 2.11 10.81
N SER A 8 18.82 2.86 11.49
CA SER A 8 19.82 3.71 10.84
C SER A 8 20.80 2.92 9.98
N ALA A 9 21.24 1.75 10.46
CA ALA A 9 22.14 0.88 9.72
C ALA A 9 21.50 0.32 8.44
N VAL A 10 20.21 -0.05 8.50
CA VAL A 10 19.46 -0.54 7.35
C VAL A 10 19.11 0.59 6.37
N ALA A 11 18.72 1.75 6.90
CA ALA A 11 18.38 2.93 6.09
C ALA A 11 19.57 3.44 5.26
N ALA A 12 20.79 3.27 5.76
CA ALA A 12 22.01 3.62 5.02
C ALA A 12 22.24 2.71 3.79
N ARG A 13 21.58 1.54 3.73
CA ARG A 13 21.78 0.53 2.68
C ARG A 13 20.64 0.43 1.66
N GLY A 14 19.52 1.07 1.92
CA GLY A 14 18.34 1.00 1.06
C GLY A 14 17.46 2.25 1.15
N SER A 15 16.59 2.41 0.16
CA SER A 15 15.68 3.56 0.06
C SER A 15 14.35 3.35 0.78
N LEU A 16 14.03 2.12 1.18
CA LEU A 16 12.80 1.76 1.86
C LEU A 16 13.11 0.82 3.03
N VAL A 17 12.72 1.21 4.23
CA VAL A 17 12.91 0.41 5.43
C VAL A 17 11.55 0.21 6.11
N PRO A 18 11.06 -1.04 6.21
CA PRO A 18 9.85 -1.32 6.98
C PRO A 18 10.13 -1.18 8.48
N VAL A 19 9.28 -0.44 9.17
CA VAL A 19 9.24 -0.41 10.64
C VAL A 19 8.06 -1.25 11.07
N THR A 20 8.32 -2.33 11.81
CA THR A 20 7.31 -3.32 12.15
C THR A 20 7.16 -3.52 13.64
N ASP A 21 5.96 -3.87 14.03
CA ASP A 21 5.64 -4.33 15.38
C ASP A 21 4.66 -5.51 15.31
N THR A 22 4.54 -6.28 16.38
CA THR A 22 3.66 -7.45 16.42
C THR A 22 2.72 -7.33 17.61
N LEU A 23 1.43 -7.49 17.33
CA LEU A 23 0.38 -7.45 18.34
C LEU A 23 -0.35 -8.79 18.38
N LEU A 24 -0.78 -9.19 19.59
CA LEU A 24 -1.69 -10.34 19.74
C LEU A 24 -3.07 -9.95 19.22
N ALA A 25 -3.66 -10.84 18.42
CA ALA A 25 -4.95 -10.63 17.79
C ALA A 25 -5.83 -11.90 17.87
N ASP A 26 -5.76 -12.61 18.98
CA ASP A 26 -6.42 -13.91 19.16
C ASP A 26 -7.95 -13.83 19.00
N PHE A 27 -8.54 -12.69 19.27
CA PHE A 27 -9.98 -12.43 19.14
C PHE A 27 -10.35 -11.62 17.90
N GLU A 28 -9.40 -11.38 17.00
CA GLU A 28 -9.63 -10.59 15.81
C GLU A 28 -9.61 -11.46 14.54
N THR A 29 -10.41 -11.01 13.55
CA THR A 29 -10.33 -11.51 12.17
C THR A 29 -9.91 -10.37 11.26
N PRO A 30 -9.46 -10.63 10.03
CA PRO A 30 -9.18 -9.55 9.07
C PRO A 30 -10.36 -8.60 8.88
N VAL A 31 -11.58 -9.12 8.85
CA VAL A 31 -12.80 -8.31 8.70
C VAL A 31 -13.08 -7.47 9.94
N SER A 32 -12.88 -8.01 11.16
CA SER A 32 -13.07 -7.24 12.39
C SER A 32 -12.06 -6.10 12.52
N VAL A 33 -10.82 -6.32 12.12
CA VAL A 33 -9.80 -5.27 12.08
C VAL A 33 -10.16 -4.21 11.03
N LEU A 34 -10.55 -4.64 9.83
CA LEU A 34 -11.00 -3.73 8.78
C LEU A 34 -12.15 -2.83 9.24
N SER A 35 -13.11 -3.39 9.96
CA SER A 35 -14.27 -2.61 10.44
C SER A 35 -13.90 -1.50 11.42
N ARG A 36 -12.77 -1.62 12.11
CA ARG A 36 -12.25 -0.58 13.02
C ARG A 36 -11.56 0.57 12.30
N VAL A 37 -11.02 0.32 11.12
CA VAL A 37 -10.26 1.30 10.33
C VAL A 37 -10.97 1.72 9.04
N LYS A 38 -12.21 1.28 8.83
CA LYS A 38 -12.96 1.52 7.59
C LYS A 38 -13.19 2.99 7.26
N ASP A 39 -13.15 3.87 8.25
CA ASP A 39 -13.38 5.30 8.07
C ASP A 39 -12.08 6.06 7.75
N ASP A 40 -10.94 5.39 7.77
CA ASP A 40 -9.67 5.95 7.32
C ASP A 40 -9.65 6.09 5.79
N GLU A 41 -8.89 7.03 5.30
CA GLU A 41 -8.75 7.23 3.86
C GLU A 41 -8.01 6.07 3.19
N ASN A 42 -8.52 5.66 2.02
CA ASN A 42 -7.87 4.68 1.16
C ASN A 42 -7.54 3.35 1.85
N VAL A 43 -8.51 2.82 2.59
CA VAL A 43 -8.38 1.51 3.24
C VAL A 43 -8.64 0.40 2.23
N PHE A 44 -7.86 -0.65 2.28
CA PHE A 44 -8.10 -1.86 1.50
C PHE A 44 -7.78 -3.12 2.30
N LEU A 45 -8.42 -4.21 1.93
CA LEU A 45 -8.16 -5.56 2.44
C LEU A 45 -7.84 -6.48 1.26
N LEU A 46 -6.70 -7.13 1.32
CA LEU A 46 -6.31 -8.21 0.42
C LEU A 46 -6.35 -9.52 1.18
N GLU A 47 -7.17 -10.45 0.73
CA GLU A 47 -7.26 -11.80 1.29
C GLU A 47 -6.85 -12.83 0.25
N SER A 48 -6.11 -13.84 0.70
CA SER A 48 -5.79 -14.99 -0.13
C SER A 48 -6.97 -15.96 -0.11
N VAL A 49 -7.54 -16.24 -1.29
CA VAL A 49 -8.73 -17.11 -1.48
C VAL A 49 -8.35 -18.39 -2.24
N GLU A 50 -7.18 -18.93 -2.06
CA GLU A 50 -6.85 -20.19 -2.69
C GLU A 50 -7.46 -21.39 -1.93
N ALA A 51 -8.07 -22.31 -2.69
CA ALA A 51 -8.68 -23.54 -2.21
C ALA A 51 -7.61 -24.58 -1.81
N GLY A 52 -6.79 -24.24 -0.83
CA GLY A 52 -5.77 -25.13 -0.29
C GLY A 52 -5.20 -24.53 0.98
N GLU A 53 -5.19 -25.31 2.05
CA GLU A 53 -4.79 -24.88 3.40
C GLU A 53 -3.36 -24.32 3.50
N ARG A 54 -2.55 -24.35 2.45
CA ARG A 54 -1.14 -23.95 2.48
C ARG A 54 -0.87 -22.51 2.08
N TYR A 55 -1.76 -21.82 1.36
CA TYR A 55 -1.49 -20.50 0.76
C TYR A 55 -2.39 -19.36 1.26
N GLY A 56 -3.49 -19.68 1.95
CA GLY A 56 -4.43 -18.69 2.51
C GLY A 56 -4.08 -18.17 3.90
N ARG A 57 -2.77 -18.06 4.23
CA ARG A 57 -2.34 -17.77 5.61
C ARG A 57 -2.28 -16.31 5.97
N PHE A 58 -2.30 -15.42 4.98
CA PHE A 58 -2.07 -14.00 5.20
C PHE A 58 -3.18 -13.16 4.60
N SER A 59 -3.60 -12.17 5.37
CA SER A 59 -4.40 -11.05 4.90
C SER A 59 -3.62 -9.78 5.11
N PHE A 60 -3.80 -8.82 4.19
CA PHE A 60 -3.12 -7.52 4.23
C PHE A 60 -4.15 -6.42 4.29
N ILE A 61 -4.05 -5.55 5.29
CA ILE A 61 -4.85 -4.34 5.38
C ILE A 61 -3.94 -3.16 5.18
N GLY A 62 -4.23 -2.33 4.18
CA GLY A 62 -3.53 -1.08 3.96
C GLY A 62 -4.40 0.10 4.33
N LEU A 63 -3.80 1.12 4.91
CA LEU A 63 -4.46 2.36 5.31
C LEU A 63 -3.48 3.54 5.23
N ASN A 64 -4.03 4.75 5.29
CA ASN A 64 -3.25 5.99 5.31
C ASN A 64 -2.29 6.13 4.12
N ALA A 65 -2.74 5.76 2.92
CA ALA A 65 -1.95 5.95 1.72
C ALA A 65 -1.68 7.46 1.50
N ARG A 66 -0.41 7.84 1.47
CA ARG A 66 0.01 9.23 1.23
C ARG A 66 -0.15 9.64 -0.23
N ARG A 67 -0.01 8.68 -1.13
CA ARG A 67 -0.06 8.89 -2.57
C ARG A 67 -0.99 7.85 -3.18
N VAL A 68 -1.89 8.29 -4.03
CA VAL A 68 -2.81 7.40 -4.73
C VAL A 68 -2.70 7.66 -6.23
N PHE A 69 -2.24 6.65 -6.94
CA PHE A 69 -2.26 6.65 -8.40
C PHE A 69 -3.66 6.25 -8.89
N ARG A 70 -4.22 7.02 -9.80
CA ARG A 70 -5.54 6.75 -10.38
C ARG A 70 -5.51 6.82 -11.90
N VAL A 71 -6.30 5.95 -12.51
CA VAL A 71 -6.64 6.07 -13.93
C VAL A 71 -8.13 6.34 -14.02
N ILE A 72 -8.50 7.46 -14.62
CA ILE A 72 -9.88 7.89 -14.79
C ILE A 72 -10.07 8.30 -16.26
N ASN A 73 -11.00 7.64 -16.95
CA ASN A 73 -11.30 7.92 -18.35
C ASN A 73 -10.04 7.93 -19.25
N GLY A 74 -9.14 6.98 -19.05
CA GLY A 74 -7.92 6.85 -19.84
C GLY A 74 -6.80 7.83 -19.48
N ARG A 75 -6.96 8.64 -18.44
CA ARG A 75 -5.96 9.63 -17.97
C ARG A 75 -5.39 9.21 -16.62
N ALA A 76 -4.11 9.43 -16.43
CA ALA A 76 -3.39 9.09 -15.20
C ALA A 76 -3.27 10.30 -14.27
N PHE A 77 -3.52 10.07 -12.99
CA PHE A 77 -3.46 11.10 -11.94
C PHE A 77 -2.71 10.59 -10.73
N LEU A 78 -2.09 11.53 -10.01
CA LEU A 78 -1.53 11.30 -8.69
C LEU A 78 -2.24 12.23 -7.69
N ASP A 79 -2.88 11.61 -6.68
CA ASP A 79 -3.43 12.32 -5.54
C ASP A 79 -2.40 12.30 -4.41
N GLU A 80 -2.03 13.46 -3.92
CA GLU A 80 -1.08 13.63 -2.82
C GLU A 80 -1.44 14.90 -2.03
N SER A 81 -1.57 14.76 -0.70
CA SER A 81 -1.84 15.89 0.20
C SER A 81 -3.04 16.76 -0.25
N SER A 82 -4.16 16.13 -0.56
CA SER A 82 -5.39 16.78 -1.06
C SER A 82 -5.23 17.51 -2.40
N ARG A 83 -4.15 17.25 -3.11
CA ARG A 83 -3.92 17.80 -4.46
C ARG A 83 -3.93 16.68 -5.47
N ARG A 84 -4.55 16.95 -6.61
CA ARG A 84 -4.52 16.05 -7.77
C ARG A 84 -3.65 16.64 -8.86
N ARG A 85 -2.73 15.84 -9.35
CA ARG A 85 -1.87 16.17 -10.47
C ARG A 85 -2.07 15.16 -11.60
N GLU A 86 -2.31 15.64 -12.81
CA GLU A 86 -2.31 14.77 -13.98
C GLU A 86 -0.88 14.38 -14.35
N LEU A 87 -0.69 13.12 -14.70
CA LEU A 87 0.58 12.57 -15.12
C LEU A 87 0.63 12.45 -16.63
N ALA A 88 1.76 12.80 -17.22
CA ALA A 88 1.99 12.60 -18.64
C ALA A 88 2.09 11.11 -18.96
N VAL A 89 1.40 10.68 -20.01
CA VAL A 89 1.49 9.34 -20.58
C VAL A 89 2.07 9.48 -21.98
N PRO A 90 3.16 8.78 -22.30
CA PRO A 90 3.73 8.83 -23.65
C PRO A 90 2.70 8.38 -24.70
N ALA A 91 2.75 8.98 -25.88
CA ALA A 91 1.85 8.62 -26.97
C ALA A 91 1.96 7.13 -27.31
N GLY A 92 0.81 6.45 -27.43
CA GLY A 92 0.75 5.01 -27.72
C GLY A 92 0.92 4.10 -26.49
N GLU A 93 1.24 4.64 -25.32
CA GLU A 93 1.37 3.85 -24.11
C GLU A 93 0.06 3.87 -23.28
N PRO A 94 -0.23 2.79 -22.53
CA PRO A 94 -1.38 2.78 -21.64
C PRO A 94 -1.16 3.71 -20.43
N PRO A 95 -2.24 4.24 -19.81
CA PRO A 95 -2.13 5.13 -18.65
C PRO A 95 -1.33 4.53 -17.48
N LEU A 96 -1.36 3.23 -17.28
CA LEU A 96 -0.59 2.53 -16.26
C LEU A 96 0.93 2.71 -16.43
N PHE A 97 1.39 3.05 -17.62
CA PHE A 97 2.81 3.31 -17.88
C PHE A 97 3.37 4.47 -17.03
N ALA A 98 2.52 5.44 -16.69
CA ALA A 98 2.92 6.55 -15.82
C ALA A 98 3.29 6.10 -14.39
N LEU A 99 2.72 4.99 -13.91
CA LEU A 99 3.07 4.42 -12.61
C LEU A 99 4.54 3.98 -12.54
N ARG A 100 5.08 3.48 -13.64
CA ARG A 100 6.49 3.06 -13.71
C ARG A 100 7.45 4.21 -13.38
N ALA A 101 7.14 5.42 -13.84
CA ALA A 101 7.96 6.60 -13.56
C ALA A 101 7.89 7.01 -12.08
N LEU A 102 6.76 6.79 -11.41
CA LEU A 102 6.60 7.08 -9.99
C LEU A 102 7.32 6.07 -9.08
N MET A 103 7.58 4.86 -9.58
CA MET A 103 8.18 3.77 -8.81
C MET A 103 9.72 3.72 -8.92
N ARG A 104 10.34 4.65 -9.62
CA ARG A 104 11.80 4.79 -9.76
C ARG A 104 12.39 5.76 -8.70
#